data_cc7d247551b670704ea9aad9771afcb8
#
_entry.id   cc7d247551b670704ea9aad9771afcb8
#
_cell.length_a   1.000
_cell.length_b   1.000
_cell.length_c   1.000
_cell.angle_alpha   90.00
_cell.angle_beta   90.00
_cell.angle_gamma   90.00
#
_symmetry.space_group_name_H-M   'P 1'
#
loop_
_entity.id
_entity.type
_entity.pdbx_description
1 polymer ?
#
loop_
_entity_poly.entity_id
_entity_poly.type
_entity_poly.pdbx_seq_one_letter_code
_entity_poly.pdbx_strand_id
1 'polypeptide(L)'
;MARYIFITGGVVSSLGKGLASAALGALLQARGYSVRLRKLDPYLNVDPGTMSPYQHGEVFVTDDGAETDLDLGHYERFTGVPARKSDNITTGRLYQEILAKERRGDFLGGTVQVIPHVTDAIKQFVLSGNEGIDFVLVEIGGTVGDIEGLPFFEAIRQLGNELPRGCSVFIHLTLLPFISSAGELKTKPTQHSVKELRSIGIQPDILLCRCDREIPRSERRKIALFCNVREEAVIQALDVASIYEVPLAYHREGLDREVLAAFGIKDAEPPKLAKWQAIADAIANPEGEVTIAIVGKYTGLKDAYKSLNEALFHGGIANRVKVRLEWIESEVFEREDPAPYLENVHGILVPGGFGERGSEGKILAARFARERGVPYFGICFGMQMAVIEAARDLAGVKGAGSTEFGATPEPVVGLMTEWMRGNELEKRAANGNLGGTMRLGAYTARLAKGSRVATIYGATEISERHRHRYEVNTRYRERLEEAGIKFCGMSPDGLLPEIIELPTHPWFIGVQFHPELKSRPFEPHPLFASFIQAAVEQSRLV
;
A
#
# COMPACT_ATOMS: atom_id res chain seq x y z
N MET A 1 12.72 9.86 25.77
CA MET A 1 13.21 10.30 24.43
C MET A 1 13.13 9.10 23.51
N ALA A 2 12.61 9.26 22.30
CA ALA A 2 12.54 8.19 21.31
C ALA A 2 13.94 7.72 20.88
N ARG A 3 14.07 6.44 20.54
CA ARG A 3 15.27 5.84 19.92
C ARG A 3 15.07 5.74 18.42
N TYR A 4 16.10 6.03 17.64
CA TYR A 4 16.02 6.12 16.19
C TYR A 4 16.76 4.95 15.52
N ILE A 5 16.09 4.26 14.62
CA ILE A 5 16.67 3.19 13.80
C ILE A 5 16.67 3.67 12.35
N PHE A 6 17.85 3.96 11.82
CA PHE A 6 17.99 4.37 10.42
C PHE A 6 18.25 3.14 9.54
N ILE A 7 17.38 2.94 8.56
CA ILE A 7 17.41 1.78 7.67
C ILE A 7 17.80 2.24 6.27
N THR A 8 18.97 1.81 5.84
CA THR A 8 19.55 2.12 4.54
C THR A 8 19.70 0.85 3.70
N GLY A 9 19.90 0.99 2.41
CA GLY A 9 20.14 -0.15 1.53
C GLY A 9 21.14 0.13 0.44
N GLY A 10 21.72 -0.94 -0.07
CA GLY A 10 22.70 -0.87 -1.13
C GLY A 10 22.65 -2.08 -2.06
N VAL A 11 23.52 -2.07 -3.06
CA VAL A 11 23.67 -3.06 -4.11
C VAL A 11 22.62 -2.95 -5.21
N VAL A 12 21.31 -3.08 -4.87
CA VAL A 12 20.20 -3.03 -5.84
C VAL A 12 18.97 -2.36 -5.23
N SER A 13 18.11 -1.81 -6.09
CA SER A 13 16.75 -1.38 -5.71
C SER A 13 15.87 -2.58 -5.37
N SER A 14 14.71 -2.34 -4.78
CA SER A 14 13.71 -3.38 -4.41
C SER A 14 14.27 -4.50 -3.52
N LEU A 15 15.28 -4.18 -2.71
CA LEU A 15 15.93 -5.12 -1.79
C LEU A 15 15.00 -5.55 -0.63
N GLY A 16 13.91 -4.80 -0.40
CA GLY A 16 12.92 -5.09 0.63
C GLY A 16 13.12 -4.29 1.93
N LYS A 17 13.65 -3.06 1.83
CA LYS A 17 13.80 -2.15 3.00
C LYS A 17 12.46 -1.91 3.70
N GLY A 18 11.39 -1.60 2.96
CA GLY A 18 10.07 -1.35 3.51
C GLY A 18 9.53 -2.54 4.30
N LEU A 19 9.66 -3.74 3.74
CA LEU A 19 9.27 -4.97 4.42
C LEU A 19 10.14 -5.24 5.67
N ALA A 20 11.45 -5.00 5.59
CA ALA A 20 12.36 -5.16 6.72
C ALA A 20 12.03 -4.17 7.84
N SER A 21 11.75 -2.92 7.49
CA SER A 21 11.32 -1.87 8.43
C SER A 21 10.02 -2.26 9.13
N ALA A 22 9.03 -2.70 8.36
CA ALA A 22 7.73 -3.13 8.86
C ALA A 22 7.85 -4.34 9.80
N ALA A 23 8.63 -5.35 9.40
CA ALA A 23 8.85 -6.57 10.19
C ALA A 23 9.58 -6.27 11.51
N LEU A 24 10.62 -5.43 11.48
CA LEU A 24 11.30 -5.00 12.70
C LEU A 24 10.38 -4.18 13.61
N GLY A 25 9.58 -3.27 13.05
CA GLY A 25 8.56 -2.53 13.80
C GLY A 25 7.59 -3.47 14.52
N ALA A 26 7.09 -4.48 13.81
CA ALA A 26 6.20 -5.51 14.38
C ALA A 26 6.88 -6.33 15.50
N LEU A 27 8.17 -6.66 15.35
CA LEU A 27 8.93 -7.38 16.39
C LEU A 27 9.12 -6.54 17.65
N LEU A 28 9.40 -5.24 17.49
CA LEU A 28 9.52 -4.32 18.64
C LEU A 28 8.17 -4.15 19.35
N GLN A 29 7.06 -4.06 18.60
CA GLN A 29 5.71 -4.04 19.19
C GLN A 29 5.38 -5.36 19.90
N ALA A 30 5.79 -6.49 19.35
CA ALA A 30 5.59 -7.79 19.98
C ALA A 30 6.32 -7.90 21.34
N ARG A 31 7.33 -7.07 21.58
CA ARG A 31 8.03 -6.90 22.86
C ARG A 31 7.42 -5.82 23.76
N GLY A 32 6.35 -5.17 23.32
CA GLY A 32 5.63 -4.15 24.11
C GLY A 32 6.07 -2.72 23.87
N TYR A 33 6.95 -2.45 22.90
CA TYR A 33 7.37 -1.09 22.57
C TYR A 33 6.40 -0.40 21.61
N SER A 34 6.22 0.90 21.77
CA SER A 34 5.55 1.76 20.80
C SER A 34 6.49 2.10 19.66
N VAL A 35 5.99 2.01 18.41
CA VAL A 35 6.80 2.24 17.20
C VAL A 35 6.14 3.26 16.29
N ARG A 36 6.97 3.98 15.53
CA ARG A 36 6.59 4.81 14.40
C ARG A 36 7.54 4.56 13.24
N LEU A 37 6.99 4.44 12.03
CA LEU A 37 7.78 4.25 10.83
C LEU A 37 7.69 5.49 9.95
N ARG A 38 8.82 5.88 9.34
CA ARG A 38 8.92 7.01 8.43
C ARG A 38 9.68 6.64 7.18
N LYS A 39 9.28 7.23 6.06
CA LYS A 39 9.87 7.04 4.74
C LYS A 39 10.43 8.35 4.23
N LEU A 40 11.69 8.32 3.79
CA LEU A 40 12.38 9.42 3.11
C LEU A 40 12.64 8.99 1.66
N ASP A 41 11.94 9.62 0.70
CA ASP A 41 12.02 9.26 -0.72
C ASP A 41 12.84 10.27 -1.51
N PRO A 42 13.95 9.86 -2.15
CA PRO A 42 14.90 10.78 -2.78
C PRO A 42 14.46 11.32 -4.15
N TYR A 43 13.31 10.94 -4.70
CA TYR A 43 12.85 11.44 -5.98
C TYR A 43 12.30 12.87 -5.91
N LEU A 44 12.35 13.58 -7.07
CA LEU A 44 11.95 14.99 -7.20
C LEU A 44 10.43 15.20 -7.36
N ASN A 45 9.64 14.16 -7.47
CA ASN A 45 8.21 14.30 -7.46
C ASN A 45 7.73 14.81 -6.09
N VAL A 46 6.76 15.72 -6.06
CA VAL A 46 6.19 16.25 -4.81
C VAL A 46 5.50 15.13 -4.02
N ASP A 47 4.82 14.25 -4.74
CA ASP A 47 4.21 13.00 -4.25
C ASP A 47 4.14 11.98 -5.40
N PRO A 48 3.82 10.70 -5.14
CA PRO A 48 3.73 9.68 -6.18
C PRO A 48 2.42 9.70 -6.98
N GLY A 49 1.48 10.60 -6.70
CA GLY A 49 0.14 10.60 -7.29
C GLY A 49 0.08 10.67 -8.81
N THR A 50 1.10 11.26 -9.45
CA THR A 50 1.22 11.37 -10.92
C THR A 50 2.23 10.39 -11.51
N MET A 51 2.86 9.56 -10.70
CA MET A 51 3.84 8.59 -11.16
C MET A 51 3.18 7.40 -11.86
N SER A 52 3.89 6.84 -12.83
CA SER A 52 3.43 5.60 -13.49
C SER A 52 3.51 4.42 -12.52
N PRO A 53 2.43 3.65 -12.36
CA PRO A 53 2.45 2.42 -11.57
C PRO A 53 3.49 1.39 -12.05
N TYR A 54 3.89 1.45 -13.32
CA TYR A 54 4.94 0.59 -13.87
C TYR A 54 6.34 0.90 -13.30
N GLN A 55 6.57 2.13 -12.85
CA GLN A 55 7.87 2.55 -12.34
C GLN A 55 7.95 2.49 -10.81
N HIS A 56 6.85 2.81 -10.13
CA HIS A 56 6.82 2.99 -8.68
C HIS A 56 5.88 2.06 -7.92
N GLY A 57 5.09 1.23 -8.63
CA GLY A 57 4.05 0.43 -8.00
C GLY A 57 2.80 1.24 -7.67
N GLU A 58 2.00 0.76 -6.72
CA GLU A 58 0.77 1.44 -6.32
C GLU A 58 1.05 2.74 -5.57
N VAL A 59 0.11 3.67 -5.67
CA VAL A 59 0.03 4.85 -4.80
C VAL A 59 -0.80 4.50 -3.58
N PHE A 60 -0.16 4.46 -2.40
CA PHE A 60 -0.84 4.22 -1.13
C PHE A 60 -1.40 5.53 -0.58
N VAL A 61 -2.65 5.52 -0.13
CA VAL A 61 -3.33 6.70 0.41
C VAL A 61 -3.56 6.55 1.90
N THR A 62 -3.17 7.56 2.68
CA THR A 62 -3.37 7.63 4.13
C THR A 62 -4.76 8.17 4.49
N ASP A 63 -5.17 8.02 5.76
CA ASP A 63 -6.47 8.56 6.23
C ASP A 63 -6.54 10.09 6.10
N ASP A 64 -5.43 10.79 6.30
CA ASP A 64 -5.31 12.25 6.18
C ASP A 64 -5.05 12.74 4.74
N GLY A 65 -5.23 11.87 3.74
CA GLY A 65 -5.24 12.21 2.33
C GLY A 65 -3.87 12.45 1.70
N ALA A 66 -2.83 11.83 2.21
CA ALA A 66 -1.54 11.83 1.54
C ALA A 66 -1.46 10.69 0.51
N GLU A 67 -1.00 11.00 -0.69
CA GLU A 67 -0.52 10.02 -1.67
C GLU A 67 0.93 9.70 -1.35
N THR A 68 1.25 8.42 -1.14
CA THR A 68 2.55 7.98 -0.63
C THR A 68 3.05 6.75 -1.37
N ASP A 69 4.32 6.41 -1.13
CA ASP A 69 4.91 5.17 -1.60
C ASP A 69 4.23 3.93 -0.99
N LEU A 70 4.24 2.83 -1.71
CA LEU A 70 3.63 1.54 -1.31
C LEU A 70 4.18 0.97 0.01
N ASP A 71 5.38 1.38 0.43
CA ASP A 71 6.01 0.90 1.66
C ASP A 71 5.20 1.31 2.91
N LEU A 72 4.49 2.44 2.86
CA LEU A 72 3.60 2.84 3.96
C LEU A 72 2.47 1.83 4.18
N GLY A 73 2.02 1.17 3.12
CA GLY A 73 1.09 0.05 3.21
C GLY A 73 1.69 -1.14 3.97
N HIS A 74 2.96 -1.48 3.75
CA HIS A 74 3.65 -2.49 4.56
C HIS A 74 3.71 -2.08 6.02
N TYR A 75 4.04 -0.82 6.32
CA TYR A 75 4.10 -0.31 7.68
C TYR A 75 2.78 -0.51 8.42
N GLU A 76 1.67 -0.09 7.81
CA GLU A 76 0.34 -0.27 8.42
C GLU A 76 -0.06 -1.73 8.59
N ARG A 77 0.16 -2.57 7.56
CA ARG A 77 -0.21 -3.99 7.60
C ARG A 77 0.50 -4.76 8.71
N PHE A 78 1.77 -4.43 8.96
CA PHE A 78 2.58 -5.13 9.95
C PHE A 78 2.42 -4.60 11.38
N THR A 79 2.31 -3.28 11.53
CA THR A 79 2.29 -2.65 12.85
C THR A 79 0.88 -2.34 13.36
N GLY A 80 -0.11 -2.28 12.46
CA GLY A 80 -1.45 -1.81 12.80
C GLY A 80 -1.52 -0.30 13.08
N VAL A 81 -0.40 0.43 13.00
CA VAL A 81 -0.36 1.88 13.20
C VAL A 81 -0.70 2.59 11.90
N PRO A 82 -1.77 3.41 11.84
CA PRO A 82 -2.09 4.17 10.64
C PRO A 82 -0.97 5.14 10.28
N ALA A 83 -0.51 5.08 9.04
CA ALA A 83 0.44 6.05 8.50
C ALA A 83 -0.24 7.40 8.25
N ARG A 84 0.55 8.47 8.33
CA ARG A 84 0.10 9.84 8.20
C ARG A 84 0.95 10.58 7.16
N LYS A 85 0.45 11.69 6.67
CA LYS A 85 1.19 12.61 5.80
C LYS A 85 2.56 13.00 6.37
N SER A 86 2.67 13.05 7.70
CA SER A 86 3.91 13.33 8.42
C SER A 86 4.87 12.13 8.51
N ASP A 87 4.54 10.97 7.94
CA ASP A 87 5.40 9.79 7.96
C ASP A 87 6.12 9.55 6.62
N ASN A 88 5.82 10.37 5.60
CA ASN A 88 6.50 10.33 4.31
C ASN A 88 6.91 11.74 3.86
N ILE A 89 8.13 11.87 3.35
CA ILE A 89 8.60 13.09 2.70
C ILE A 89 9.42 12.72 1.45
N THR A 90 9.19 13.48 0.36
CA THR A 90 9.95 13.37 -0.88
C THR A 90 10.94 14.54 -0.99
N THR A 91 11.99 14.37 -1.78
CA THR A 91 12.89 15.48 -2.12
C THR A 91 12.10 16.65 -2.73
N GLY A 92 11.17 16.36 -3.66
CA GLY A 92 10.38 17.40 -4.33
C GLY A 92 9.57 18.24 -3.34
N ARG A 93 8.84 17.60 -2.43
CA ARG A 93 8.08 18.31 -1.38
C ARG A 93 9.00 19.12 -0.46
N LEU A 94 10.13 18.55 -0.04
CA LEU A 94 11.10 19.20 0.82
C LEU A 94 11.64 20.49 0.18
N TYR A 95 12.09 20.40 -1.08
CA TYR A 95 12.59 21.57 -1.81
C TYR A 95 11.50 22.59 -2.06
N GLN A 96 10.29 22.18 -2.40
CA GLN A 96 9.16 23.10 -2.57
C GLN A 96 8.89 23.91 -1.30
N GLU A 97 8.92 23.29 -0.13
CA GLU A 97 8.74 23.96 1.16
C GLU A 97 9.88 24.94 1.46
N ILE A 98 11.14 24.56 1.19
CA ILE A 98 12.31 25.43 1.40
C ILE A 98 12.28 26.63 0.44
N LEU A 99 12.00 26.40 -0.84
CA LEU A 99 11.92 27.48 -1.82
C LEU A 99 10.77 28.43 -1.51
N ALA A 100 9.63 27.93 -1.04
CA ALA A 100 8.52 28.78 -0.59
C ALA A 100 8.92 29.66 0.63
N LYS A 101 9.69 29.12 1.58
CA LYS A 101 10.26 29.88 2.71
C LYS A 101 11.23 30.95 2.24
N GLU A 102 12.09 30.62 1.29
CA GLU A 102 13.04 31.59 0.70
C GLU A 102 12.31 32.76 0.06
N ARG A 103 11.31 32.49 -0.76
CA ARG A 103 10.49 33.53 -1.42
C ARG A 103 9.73 34.43 -0.45
N ARG A 104 9.34 33.92 0.71
CA ARG A 104 8.71 34.72 1.77
C ARG A 104 9.71 35.55 2.57
N GLY A 105 11.01 35.31 2.41
CA GLY A 105 12.07 35.99 3.16
C GLY A 105 12.35 35.40 4.56
N ASP A 106 11.90 34.18 4.82
CA ASP A 106 12.04 33.50 6.12
C ASP A 106 13.53 33.30 6.52
N PHE A 107 14.44 33.32 5.55
CA PHE A 107 15.90 33.22 5.76
C PHE A 107 16.62 34.55 5.89
N LEU A 108 15.89 35.67 6.00
CA LEU A 108 16.43 37.02 6.28
C LEU A 108 17.59 37.45 5.35
N GLY A 109 17.59 37.05 4.08
CA GLY A 109 18.62 37.36 3.09
C GLY A 109 19.85 36.45 3.13
N GLY A 110 19.84 35.41 3.97
CA GLY A 110 20.90 34.39 4.00
C GLY A 110 20.94 33.54 2.73
N THR A 111 22.14 33.06 2.35
CA THR A 111 22.29 32.11 1.28
C THR A 111 21.75 30.75 1.68
N VAL A 112 20.72 30.26 0.99
CA VAL A 112 20.11 28.96 1.25
C VAL A 112 20.90 27.86 0.55
N GLN A 113 21.36 26.85 1.28
CA GLN A 113 22.22 25.77 0.79
C GLN A 113 21.68 24.41 1.24
N VAL A 114 22.14 23.31 0.63
CA VAL A 114 21.77 21.95 1.03
C VAL A 114 22.14 21.73 2.50
N ILE A 115 23.37 22.07 2.87
CA ILE A 115 23.81 22.09 4.28
C ILE A 115 23.93 23.58 4.70
N PRO A 116 23.23 24.02 5.75
CA PRO A 116 22.41 23.24 6.67
C PRO A 116 20.92 23.19 6.33
N HIS A 117 20.39 23.99 5.41
CA HIS A 117 18.95 24.27 5.31
C HIS A 117 18.10 23.03 4.93
N VAL A 118 18.55 22.25 3.92
CA VAL A 118 17.87 21.02 3.51
C VAL A 118 18.07 19.94 4.57
N THR A 119 19.29 19.76 5.08
CA THR A 119 19.57 18.76 6.12
C THR A 119 18.82 19.04 7.42
N ASP A 120 18.72 20.31 7.83
CA ASP A 120 17.96 20.70 9.03
C ASP A 120 16.45 20.43 8.86
N ALA A 121 15.89 20.71 7.67
CA ALA A 121 14.49 20.39 7.38
C ALA A 121 14.22 18.87 7.43
N ILE A 122 15.14 18.04 6.92
CA ILE A 122 15.06 16.58 7.02
C ILE A 122 15.15 16.14 8.48
N LYS A 123 16.12 16.66 9.25
CA LYS A 123 16.26 16.35 10.68
C LYS A 123 15.02 16.74 11.46
N GLN A 124 14.47 17.92 11.21
CA GLN A 124 13.21 18.36 11.83
C GLN A 124 12.04 17.42 11.51
N PHE A 125 11.92 16.99 10.25
CA PHE A 125 10.92 16.00 9.86
C PHE A 125 11.08 14.69 10.65
N VAL A 126 12.30 14.16 10.76
CA VAL A 126 12.59 12.91 11.48
C VAL A 126 12.28 13.03 12.97
N LEU A 127 12.58 14.17 13.58
CA LEU A 127 12.46 14.37 15.03
C LEU A 127 11.05 14.77 15.50
N SER A 128 10.22 15.33 14.62
CA SER A 128 8.92 15.91 15.00
C SER A 128 7.86 14.85 15.34
N GLY A 129 6.95 15.15 16.30
CA GLY A 129 5.75 14.36 16.60
C GLY A 129 6.03 12.94 17.06
N ASN A 130 7.12 12.72 17.79
CA ASN A 130 7.51 11.40 18.32
C ASN A 130 7.31 11.30 19.84
N GLU A 131 6.49 12.16 20.42
CA GLU A 131 6.17 12.16 21.84
C GLU A 131 5.50 10.83 22.25
N GLY A 132 6.04 10.18 23.27
CA GLY A 132 5.52 8.90 23.76
C GLY A 132 5.87 7.68 22.90
N ILE A 133 6.67 7.84 21.85
CA ILE A 133 7.14 6.74 21.01
C ILE A 133 8.49 6.22 21.54
N ASP A 134 8.62 4.90 21.66
CA ASP A 134 9.87 4.25 22.10
C ASP A 134 10.88 4.17 20.98
N PHE A 135 10.44 3.74 19.77
CA PHE A 135 11.30 3.56 18.62
C PHE A 135 10.71 4.23 17.36
N VAL A 136 11.53 5.03 16.70
CA VAL A 136 11.24 5.61 15.39
C VAL A 136 12.14 4.94 14.36
N LEU A 137 11.54 4.20 13.43
CA LEU A 137 12.24 3.58 12.32
C LEU A 137 12.16 4.50 11.11
N VAL A 138 13.31 4.87 10.57
CA VAL A 138 13.43 5.81 9.46
C VAL A 138 14.06 5.09 8.28
N GLU A 139 13.26 4.83 7.27
CA GLU A 139 13.73 4.18 6.04
C GLU A 139 14.16 5.23 5.03
N ILE A 140 15.37 5.08 4.52
CA ILE A 140 15.91 5.91 3.43
C ILE A 140 15.67 5.18 2.11
N GLY A 141 14.87 5.79 1.23
CA GLY A 141 14.64 5.33 -0.12
C GLY A 141 15.89 5.35 -0.99
N GLY A 142 15.85 4.68 -2.13
CA GLY A 142 16.99 4.58 -3.03
C GLY A 142 18.10 3.66 -2.54
N THR A 143 19.26 3.78 -3.15
CA THR A 143 20.44 2.94 -2.92
C THR A 143 21.59 3.83 -2.45
N VAL A 144 22.40 3.36 -1.49
CA VAL A 144 23.60 4.10 -1.09
C VAL A 144 24.52 4.31 -2.29
N GLY A 145 24.99 5.54 -2.46
CA GLY A 145 25.80 5.97 -3.63
C GLY A 145 25.01 6.70 -4.70
N ASP A 146 23.68 6.64 -4.69
CA ASP A 146 22.85 7.44 -5.59
C ASP A 146 22.91 8.92 -5.20
N ILE A 147 23.10 9.79 -6.20
CA ILE A 147 23.30 11.23 -5.99
C ILE A 147 22.09 11.88 -5.32
N GLU A 148 20.90 11.51 -5.73
CA GLU A 148 19.65 12.04 -5.21
C GLU A 148 19.42 11.74 -3.72
N GLY A 149 20.01 10.67 -3.20
CA GLY A 149 19.92 10.27 -1.79
C GLY A 149 20.85 11.03 -0.85
N LEU A 150 21.89 11.68 -1.36
CA LEU A 150 22.96 12.27 -0.54
C LEU A 150 22.47 13.23 0.56
N PRO A 151 21.50 14.14 0.33
CA PRO A 151 21.00 15.01 1.41
C PRO A 151 20.37 14.25 2.57
N PHE A 152 19.68 13.14 2.29
CA PHE A 152 19.09 12.29 3.33
C PHE A 152 20.16 11.54 4.11
N PHE A 153 21.16 10.95 3.42
CA PHE A 153 22.28 10.30 4.09
C PHE A 153 23.06 11.27 4.96
N GLU A 154 23.31 12.48 4.47
CA GLU A 154 23.99 13.52 5.26
C GLU A 154 23.18 13.92 6.50
N ALA A 155 21.86 14.10 6.36
CA ALA A 155 21.00 14.44 7.48
C ALA A 155 20.98 13.36 8.58
N ILE A 156 20.86 12.06 8.21
CA ILE A 156 20.90 10.98 9.21
C ILE A 156 22.28 10.78 9.81
N ARG A 157 23.37 11.05 9.08
CA ARG A 157 24.73 11.08 9.60
C ARG A 157 24.87 12.16 10.70
N GLN A 158 24.33 13.36 10.43
CA GLN A 158 24.31 14.45 11.41
C GLN A 158 23.49 14.05 12.64
N LEU A 159 22.30 13.50 12.45
CA LEU A 159 21.47 13.00 13.56
C LEU A 159 22.16 11.94 14.41
N GLY A 160 22.91 11.02 13.79
CA GLY A 160 23.68 10.02 14.52
C GLY A 160 24.73 10.63 15.46
N ASN A 161 25.26 11.83 15.10
CA ASN A 161 26.20 12.57 15.94
C ASN A 161 25.54 13.52 16.95
N GLU A 162 24.39 14.09 16.60
CA GLU A 162 23.67 15.08 17.42
C GLU A 162 22.82 14.43 18.53
N LEU A 163 22.28 13.24 18.25
CA LEU A 163 21.52 12.48 19.24
C LEU A 163 22.41 11.98 20.39
N PRO A 164 21.88 11.85 21.61
CA PRO A 164 22.61 11.27 22.71
C PRO A 164 23.13 9.87 22.37
N ARG A 165 24.29 9.52 22.91
CA ARG A 165 24.88 8.19 22.69
C ARG A 165 23.91 7.09 23.07
N GLY A 166 23.78 6.07 22.19
CA GLY A 166 22.84 4.96 22.39
C GLY A 166 21.38 5.32 22.05
N CYS A 167 21.11 6.46 21.39
CA CYS A 167 19.78 6.81 20.90
C CYS A 167 19.61 6.64 19.39
N SER A 168 20.63 6.20 18.66
CA SER A 168 20.57 5.89 17.22
C SER A 168 21.26 4.58 16.90
N VAL A 169 20.71 3.83 15.94
CA VAL A 169 21.25 2.59 15.39
C VAL A 169 21.08 2.63 13.89
N PHE A 170 22.12 2.20 13.15
CA PHE A 170 22.10 2.13 11.70
C PHE A 170 22.06 0.67 11.24
N ILE A 171 21.00 0.33 10.50
CA ILE A 171 20.84 -0.98 9.85
C ILE A 171 21.04 -0.79 8.36
N HIS A 172 21.89 -1.62 7.76
CA HIS A 172 22.14 -1.58 6.33
C HIS A 172 21.74 -2.89 5.66
N LEU A 173 20.76 -2.81 4.73
CA LEU A 173 20.35 -3.94 3.91
C LEU A 173 21.32 -4.11 2.74
N THR A 174 21.72 -5.37 2.51
CA THR A 174 22.61 -5.73 1.40
C THR A 174 22.13 -7.02 0.73
N LEU A 175 22.71 -7.34 -0.43
CA LEU A 175 22.46 -8.55 -1.16
C LEU A 175 23.70 -9.46 -1.15
N LEU A 176 23.50 -10.72 -0.86
CA LEU A 176 24.49 -11.78 -1.03
C LEU A 176 24.05 -12.71 -2.16
N PRO A 177 24.43 -12.41 -3.42
CA PRO A 177 24.03 -13.25 -4.53
C PRO A 177 24.80 -14.57 -4.53
N PHE A 178 24.07 -15.66 -4.82
CA PHE A 178 24.68 -16.93 -5.13
C PHE A 178 25.01 -17.01 -6.62
N ILE A 179 26.27 -17.34 -6.92
CA ILE A 179 26.72 -17.52 -8.30
C ILE A 179 26.80 -19.03 -8.59
N SER A 180 25.82 -19.53 -9.31
CA SER A 180 25.68 -20.98 -9.60
C SER A 180 26.91 -21.58 -10.26
N SER A 181 27.56 -20.85 -11.18
CA SER A 181 28.80 -21.30 -11.85
C SER A 181 30.00 -21.39 -10.92
N ALA A 182 30.02 -20.63 -9.82
CA ALA A 182 31.09 -20.66 -8.81
C ALA A 182 30.71 -21.51 -7.59
N GLY A 183 29.45 -21.89 -7.43
CA GLY A 183 28.95 -22.68 -6.30
C GLY A 183 29.03 -21.99 -4.95
N GLU A 184 29.08 -20.64 -4.90
CA GLU A 184 29.29 -19.89 -3.67
C GLU A 184 28.49 -18.58 -3.60
N LEU A 185 28.20 -18.14 -2.37
CA LEU A 185 27.71 -16.80 -2.06
C LEU A 185 28.83 -15.78 -2.24
N LYS A 186 28.52 -14.66 -2.89
CA LYS A 186 29.47 -13.57 -3.11
C LYS A 186 29.28 -12.45 -2.09
N THR A 187 30.30 -12.23 -1.26
CA THR A 187 30.31 -11.20 -0.21
C THR A 187 30.79 -9.83 -0.69
N LYS A 188 31.39 -9.74 -1.88
CA LYS A 188 31.93 -8.49 -2.43
C LYS A 188 30.87 -7.39 -2.61
N PRO A 189 29.65 -7.65 -3.13
CA PRO A 189 28.63 -6.60 -3.25
C PRO A 189 28.31 -5.96 -1.89
N THR A 190 28.14 -6.74 -0.85
CA THR A 190 27.93 -6.26 0.54
C THR A 190 29.12 -5.43 1.03
N GLN A 191 30.35 -5.91 0.83
CA GLN A 191 31.56 -5.16 1.25
C GLN A 191 31.66 -3.80 0.56
N HIS A 192 31.35 -3.71 -0.75
CA HIS A 192 31.36 -2.46 -1.50
C HIS A 192 30.25 -1.52 -1.06
N SER A 193 29.05 -2.03 -0.84
CA SER A 193 27.92 -1.23 -0.36
C SER A 193 28.18 -0.62 1.02
N VAL A 194 28.74 -1.40 1.95
CA VAL A 194 29.15 -0.88 3.28
C VAL A 194 30.31 0.11 3.17
N LYS A 195 31.24 -0.12 2.26
CA LYS A 195 32.33 0.84 2.01
C LYS A 195 31.79 2.18 1.53
N GLU A 196 30.80 2.16 0.63
CA GLU A 196 30.14 3.38 0.15
C GLU A 196 29.43 4.12 1.29
N LEU A 197 28.66 3.43 2.12
CA LEU A 197 28.01 4.02 3.30
C LEU A 197 29.04 4.63 4.27
N ARG A 198 30.16 3.95 4.50
CA ARG A 198 31.25 4.45 5.35
C ARG A 198 31.96 5.66 4.76
N SER A 199 32.02 5.78 3.43
CA SER A 199 32.61 6.97 2.79
C SER A 199 31.81 8.25 3.05
N ILE A 200 30.49 8.11 3.31
CA ILE A 200 29.60 9.20 3.75
C ILE A 200 29.77 9.50 5.24
N GLY A 201 30.46 8.64 6.00
CA GLY A 201 30.67 8.78 7.44
C GLY A 201 29.66 8.04 8.31
N ILE A 202 28.95 7.05 7.77
CA ILE A 202 28.01 6.20 8.50
C ILE A 202 28.60 4.79 8.64
N GLN A 203 28.82 4.35 9.88
CA GLN A 203 29.15 2.96 10.18
C GLN A 203 27.86 2.22 10.53
N PRO A 204 27.48 1.16 9.79
CA PRO A 204 26.35 0.35 10.19
C PRO A 204 26.63 -0.42 11.49
N ASP A 205 25.64 -0.51 12.36
CA ASP A 205 25.68 -1.33 13.57
C ASP A 205 25.28 -2.78 13.25
N ILE A 206 24.31 -2.94 12.33
CA ILE A 206 23.74 -4.23 11.93
C ILE A 206 23.67 -4.30 10.41
N LEU A 207 24.03 -5.45 9.88
CA LEU A 207 23.84 -5.79 8.46
C LEU A 207 22.71 -6.79 8.33
N LEU A 208 21.74 -6.46 7.48
CA LEU A 208 20.66 -7.36 7.11
C LEU A 208 20.95 -7.86 5.69
N CYS A 209 21.40 -9.12 5.58
CA CYS A 209 21.92 -9.68 4.34
C CYS A 209 20.88 -10.53 3.66
N ARG A 210 20.25 -10.00 2.59
CA ARG A 210 19.29 -10.76 1.78
C ARG A 210 20.01 -11.82 0.97
N CYS A 211 19.50 -13.05 1.01
CA CYS A 211 20.07 -14.21 0.33
C CYS A 211 18.99 -15.27 0.10
N ASP A 212 19.20 -16.12 -0.90
CA ASP A 212 18.32 -17.23 -1.27
C ASP A 212 18.61 -18.53 -0.51
N ARG A 213 19.69 -18.56 0.29
CA ARG A 213 20.16 -19.72 1.05
C ARG A 213 20.91 -19.30 2.29
N GLU A 214 21.13 -20.26 3.21
CA GLU A 214 21.86 -20.02 4.45
C GLU A 214 23.27 -19.49 4.19
N ILE A 215 23.69 -18.52 5.00
CA ILE A 215 25.01 -17.93 4.98
C ILE A 215 25.94 -18.78 5.86
N PRO A 216 26.96 -19.46 5.28
CA PRO A 216 27.93 -20.23 6.06
C PRO A 216 28.64 -19.34 7.10
N ARG A 217 28.99 -19.91 8.24
CA ARG A 217 29.66 -19.17 9.32
C ARG A 217 30.98 -18.53 8.88
N SER A 218 31.72 -19.16 7.96
CA SER A 218 32.93 -18.59 7.36
C SER A 218 32.65 -17.30 6.64
N GLU A 219 31.53 -17.21 5.87
CA GLU A 219 31.15 -16.03 5.14
C GLU A 219 30.60 -14.94 6.08
N ARG A 220 29.86 -15.31 7.15
CA ARG A 220 29.45 -14.34 8.19
C ARG A 220 30.65 -13.67 8.84
N ARG A 221 31.67 -14.44 9.23
CA ARG A 221 32.93 -13.91 9.80
C ARG A 221 33.66 -12.98 8.84
N LYS A 222 33.72 -13.38 7.57
CA LYS A 222 34.35 -12.57 6.51
C LYS A 222 33.61 -11.24 6.33
N ILE A 223 32.26 -11.25 6.25
CA ILE A 223 31.43 -10.05 6.17
C ILE A 223 31.66 -9.17 7.41
N ALA A 224 31.59 -9.74 8.60
CA ALA A 224 31.82 -9.04 9.86
C ALA A 224 33.18 -8.30 9.87
N LEU A 225 34.25 -8.99 9.49
CA LEU A 225 35.58 -8.42 9.43
C LEU A 225 35.70 -7.26 8.43
N PHE A 226 35.23 -7.45 7.19
CA PHE A 226 35.36 -6.44 6.15
C PHE A 226 34.43 -5.24 6.35
N CYS A 227 33.27 -5.45 6.96
CA CYS A 227 32.27 -4.41 7.20
C CYS A 227 32.40 -3.75 8.58
N ASN A 228 33.34 -4.23 9.42
CA ASN A 228 33.58 -3.73 10.78
C ASN A 228 32.31 -3.78 11.66
N VAL A 229 31.65 -4.93 11.66
CA VAL A 229 30.50 -5.26 12.54
C VAL A 229 30.81 -6.55 13.32
N ARG A 230 30.06 -6.79 14.40
CA ARG A 230 30.16 -8.07 15.11
C ARG A 230 29.58 -9.22 14.28
N GLU A 231 30.04 -10.46 14.48
CA GLU A 231 29.55 -11.64 13.74
C GLU A 231 28.03 -11.81 13.97
N GLU A 232 27.54 -11.56 15.19
CA GLU A 232 26.13 -11.64 15.59
C GLU A 232 25.26 -10.56 14.92
N ALA A 233 25.88 -9.43 14.54
CA ALA A 233 25.20 -8.34 13.86
C ALA A 233 25.10 -8.55 12.33
N VAL A 234 25.64 -9.64 11.78
CA VAL A 234 25.41 -10.07 10.40
C VAL A 234 24.17 -10.97 10.38
N ILE A 235 23.03 -10.38 10.16
CA ILE A 235 21.72 -11.03 10.17
C ILE A 235 21.38 -11.52 8.76
N GLN A 236 20.99 -12.78 8.68
CA GLN A 236 20.52 -13.40 7.45
C GLN A 236 19.04 -13.04 7.19
N ALA A 237 18.74 -12.58 5.99
CA ALA A 237 17.40 -12.32 5.51
C ALA A 237 17.09 -13.27 4.35
N LEU A 238 16.66 -14.49 4.69
CA LEU A 238 16.26 -15.49 3.71
C LEU A 238 14.93 -15.11 3.05
N ASP A 239 14.81 -15.42 1.77
CA ASP A 239 13.54 -15.39 1.09
C ASP A 239 12.59 -16.42 1.73
N VAL A 240 11.37 -16.00 2.02
CA VAL A 240 10.31 -16.80 2.66
C VAL A 240 9.11 -16.94 1.74
N ALA A 241 8.25 -17.93 1.99
CA ALA A 241 7.09 -18.21 1.15
C ALA A 241 6.03 -17.08 1.23
N SER A 242 5.91 -16.45 2.40
CA SER A 242 4.99 -15.32 2.62
C SER A 242 5.69 -14.19 3.35
N ILE A 243 5.39 -12.94 2.97
CA ILE A 243 5.92 -11.76 3.68
C ILE A 243 5.55 -11.76 5.18
N TYR A 244 4.47 -12.42 5.57
CA TYR A 244 4.02 -12.51 6.97
C TYR A 244 4.83 -13.50 7.81
N GLU A 245 5.72 -14.29 7.21
CA GLU A 245 6.71 -15.10 7.91
C GLU A 245 7.99 -14.33 8.26
N VAL A 246 8.21 -13.15 7.64
CA VAL A 246 9.44 -12.37 7.82
C VAL A 246 9.68 -11.99 9.29
N PRO A 247 8.68 -11.54 10.11
CA PRO A 247 8.92 -11.27 11.52
C PRO A 247 9.42 -12.49 12.28
N LEU A 248 8.87 -13.68 12.01
CA LEU A 248 9.30 -14.94 12.64
C LEU A 248 10.72 -15.32 12.21
N ALA A 249 11.04 -15.15 10.91
CA ALA A 249 12.38 -15.42 10.39
C ALA A 249 13.43 -14.50 11.00
N TYR A 250 13.16 -13.20 11.06
CA TYR A 250 14.08 -12.22 11.65
C TYR A 250 14.25 -12.40 13.15
N HIS A 251 13.20 -12.82 13.87
CA HIS A 251 13.33 -13.15 15.29
C HIS A 251 14.23 -14.38 15.49
N ARG A 252 14.07 -15.44 14.69
CA ARG A 252 14.94 -16.63 14.76
C ARG A 252 16.41 -16.28 14.55
N GLU A 253 16.69 -15.40 13.58
CA GLU A 253 18.05 -14.89 13.29
C GLU A 253 18.56 -13.91 14.37
N GLY A 254 17.70 -13.39 15.22
CA GLY A 254 18.08 -12.53 16.34
C GLY A 254 18.09 -11.03 16.05
N LEU A 255 17.50 -10.56 14.94
CA LEU A 255 17.50 -9.14 14.57
C LEU A 255 17.01 -8.23 15.70
N ASP A 256 15.89 -8.56 16.30
CA ASP A 256 15.29 -7.77 17.40
C ASP A 256 16.18 -7.76 18.65
N ARG A 257 16.89 -8.87 18.96
CA ARG A 257 17.85 -8.93 20.06
C ARG A 257 19.07 -8.06 19.80
N GLU A 258 19.62 -8.12 18.58
CA GLU A 258 20.78 -7.31 18.20
C GLU A 258 20.45 -5.81 18.19
N VAL A 259 19.25 -5.42 17.73
CA VAL A 259 18.78 -4.03 17.80
C VAL A 259 18.71 -3.56 19.26
N LEU A 260 18.08 -4.33 20.13
CA LEU A 260 17.99 -3.97 21.55
C LEU A 260 19.36 -3.92 22.24
N ALA A 261 20.25 -4.87 21.91
CA ALA A 261 21.63 -4.87 22.40
C ALA A 261 22.42 -3.64 21.94
N ALA A 262 22.23 -3.19 20.70
CA ALA A 262 22.85 -1.97 20.17
C ALA A 262 22.41 -0.71 20.94
N PHE A 263 21.17 -0.68 21.42
CA PHE A 263 20.66 0.38 22.31
C PHE A 263 21.03 0.16 23.78
N GLY A 264 21.73 -0.91 24.15
CA GLY A 264 22.08 -1.23 25.53
C GLY A 264 20.91 -1.73 26.39
N ILE A 265 19.81 -2.16 25.75
CA ILE A 265 18.63 -2.70 26.46
C ILE A 265 18.86 -4.19 26.71
N LYS A 266 19.01 -4.58 27.98
CA LYS A 266 19.35 -5.96 28.40
C LYS A 266 18.14 -6.76 28.86
N ASP A 267 17.17 -6.12 29.49
CA ASP A 267 16.04 -6.76 30.17
C ASP A 267 14.72 -6.55 29.41
N ALA A 268 14.75 -6.82 28.10
CA ALA A 268 13.56 -6.72 27.27
C ALA A 268 12.69 -7.98 27.38
N GLU A 269 11.38 -7.79 27.46
CA GLU A 269 10.41 -8.87 27.45
C GLU A 269 10.54 -9.73 26.18
N PRO A 270 10.31 -11.04 26.25
CA PRO A 270 10.27 -11.87 25.06
C PRO A 270 9.11 -11.45 24.13
N PRO A 271 9.28 -11.52 22.79
CA PRO A 271 8.25 -11.07 21.88
C PRO A 271 7.03 -12.01 21.88
N LYS A 272 5.84 -11.43 21.86
CA LYS A 272 4.56 -12.16 21.75
C LYS A 272 4.24 -12.44 20.28
N LEU A 273 4.72 -13.56 19.75
CA LEU A 273 4.64 -13.89 18.31
C LEU A 273 3.50 -14.85 17.95
N ALA A 274 2.65 -15.25 18.91
CA ALA A 274 1.57 -16.23 18.67
C ALA A 274 0.63 -15.82 17.50
N LYS A 275 0.32 -14.53 17.37
CA LYS A 275 -0.51 -14.01 16.26
C LYS A 275 0.18 -14.20 14.90
N TRP A 276 1.49 -13.94 14.80
CA TRP A 276 2.26 -14.13 13.58
C TRP A 276 2.37 -15.61 13.22
N GLN A 277 2.56 -16.47 14.22
CA GLN A 277 2.58 -17.92 14.01
C GLN A 277 1.22 -18.42 13.48
N ALA A 278 0.12 -17.96 14.05
CA ALA A 278 -1.22 -18.36 13.60
C ALA A 278 -1.48 -17.98 12.13
N ILE A 279 -0.99 -16.82 11.67
CA ILE A 279 -1.09 -16.41 10.25
C ILE A 279 -0.22 -17.32 9.37
N ALA A 280 1.03 -17.56 9.77
CA ALA A 280 1.92 -18.43 9.02
C ALA A 280 1.33 -19.85 8.89
N ASP A 281 0.74 -20.38 9.98
CA ASP A 281 0.10 -21.70 9.99
C ASP A 281 -1.15 -21.74 9.08
N ALA A 282 -1.96 -20.67 9.07
CA ALA A 282 -3.14 -20.58 8.20
C ALA A 282 -2.75 -20.53 6.71
N ILE A 283 -1.65 -19.83 6.38
CA ILE A 283 -1.12 -19.76 5.02
C ILE A 283 -0.52 -21.12 4.58
N ALA A 284 0.19 -21.78 5.49
CA ALA A 284 0.84 -23.07 5.19
C ALA A 284 -0.16 -24.23 5.05
N ASN A 285 -1.30 -24.17 5.73
CA ASN A 285 -2.28 -25.25 5.83
C ASN A 285 -3.69 -24.78 5.43
N PRO A 286 -3.92 -24.39 4.17
CA PRO A 286 -5.25 -23.98 3.70
C PRO A 286 -6.19 -25.20 3.64
N GLU A 287 -7.47 -24.97 3.95
CA GLU A 287 -8.54 -26.01 3.89
C GLU A 287 -9.13 -26.17 2.48
N GLY A 288 -8.76 -25.31 1.54
CA GLY A 288 -9.23 -25.34 0.16
C GLY A 288 -8.54 -24.26 -0.68
N GLU A 289 -8.93 -24.16 -1.95
CA GLU A 289 -8.43 -23.14 -2.87
C GLU A 289 -9.61 -22.49 -3.60
N VAL A 290 -9.56 -21.18 -3.80
CA VAL A 290 -10.50 -20.42 -4.63
C VAL A 290 -9.74 -19.61 -5.67
N THR A 291 -10.32 -19.50 -6.87
CA THR A 291 -9.76 -18.72 -7.97
C THR A 291 -10.56 -17.44 -8.15
N ILE A 292 -9.88 -16.29 -8.11
CA ILE A 292 -10.46 -14.96 -8.32
C ILE A 292 -9.89 -14.38 -9.61
N ALA A 293 -10.76 -14.03 -10.55
CA ALA A 293 -10.38 -13.27 -11.73
C ALA A 293 -10.26 -11.78 -11.38
N ILE A 294 -9.11 -11.19 -11.68
CA ILE A 294 -8.89 -9.74 -11.58
C ILE A 294 -8.92 -9.15 -12.99
N VAL A 295 -10.04 -8.51 -13.33
CA VAL A 295 -10.21 -7.89 -14.65
C VAL A 295 -9.77 -6.43 -14.57
N GLY A 296 -8.52 -6.18 -14.95
CA GLY A 296 -7.84 -4.91 -14.71
C GLY A 296 -7.05 -4.38 -15.89
N LYS A 297 -6.23 -3.37 -15.58
CA LYS A 297 -5.16 -2.83 -16.45
C LYS A 297 -3.83 -3.12 -15.77
N TYR A 298 -2.74 -3.13 -16.52
CA TYR A 298 -1.39 -3.29 -15.96
C TYR A 298 -1.19 -4.63 -15.23
N THR A 299 -1.81 -5.69 -15.71
CA THR A 299 -1.82 -7.01 -15.06
C THR A 299 -0.44 -7.66 -15.01
N GLY A 300 0.51 -7.22 -15.87
CA GLY A 300 1.90 -7.67 -15.87
C GLY A 300 2.75 -7.17 -14.69
N LEU A 301 2.27 -6.19 -13.89
CA LEU A 301 3.03 -5.61 -12.78
C LEU A 301 2.29 -5.81 -11.45
N LYS A 302 2.75 -6.79 -10.68
CA LYS A 302 2.14 -7.16 -9.38
C LYS A 302 2.15 -6.01 -8.35
N ASP A 303 3.16 -5.17 -8.37
CA ASP A 303 3.31 -4.06 -7.41
C ASP A 303 2.34 -2.90 -7.67
N ALA A 304 1.74 -2.81 -8.88
CA ALA A 304 0.68 -1.84 -9.16
C ALA A 304 -0.62 -2.09 -8.37
N TYR A 305 -0.78 -3.31 -7.85
CA TYR A 305 -1.96 -3.76 -7.10
C TYR A 305 -1.57 -4.40 -5.76
N LYS A 306 -0.51 -3.89 -5.12
CA LYS A 306 0.05 -4.51 -3.92
C LYS A 306 -0.97 -4.64 -2.79
N SER A 307 -1.66 -3.56 -2.43
CA SER A 307 -2.69 -3.59 -1.37
C SER A 307 -3.87 -4.48 -1.73
N LEU A 308 -4.27 -4.51 -3.01
CA LEU A 308 -5.35 -5.39 -3.48
C LEU A 308 -4.98 -6.87 -3.32
N ASN A 309 -3.77 -7.25 -3.74
CA ASN A 309 -3.27 -8.61 -3.59
C ASN A 309 -3.26 -9.02 -2.11
N GLU A 310 -2.70 -8.16 -1.25
CA GLU A 310 -2.65 -8.42 0.18
C GLU A 310 -4.06 -8.54 0.78
N ALA A 311 -5.00 -7.66 0.40
CA ALA A 311 -6.37 -7.71 0.92
C ALA A 311 -7.11 -9.00 0.54
N LEU A 312 -6.89 -9.50 -0.69
CA LEU A 312 -7.44 -10.80 -1.12
C LEU A 312 -6.82 -11.96 -0.34
N PHE A 313 -5.50 -11.93 -0.08
CA PHE A 313 -4.85 -12.93 0.78
C PHE A 313 -5.32 -12.84 2.22
N HIS A 314 -5.57 -11.64 2.77
CA HIS A 314 -6.18 -11.50 4.09
C HIS A 314 -7.58 -12.13 4.15
N GLY A 315 -8.38 -11.94 3.09
CA GLY A 315 -9.66 -12.64 2.95
C GLY A 315 -9.49 -14.16 2.92
N GLY A 316 -8.45 -14.64 2.26
CA GLY A 316 -8.05 -16.06 2.26
C GLY A 316 -7.68 -16.56 3.65
N ILE A 317 -6.88 -15.82 4.41
CA ILE A 317 -6.50 -16.13 5.79
C ILE A 317 -7.77 -16.24 6.67
N ALA A 318 -8.68 -15.25 6.56
CA ALA A 318 -9.92 -15.23 7.32
C ALA A 318 -10.82 -16.46 7.06
N ASN A 319 -10.80 -16.97 5.82
CA ASN A 319 -11.60 -18.14 5.40
C ASN A 319 -10.79 -19.45 5.37
N ARG A 320 -9.52 -19.44 5.76
CA ARG A 320 -8.59 -20.59 5.75
C ARG A 320 -8.46 -21.24 4.39
N VAL A 321 -8.51 -20.45 3.32
CA VAL A 321 -8.37 -20.93 1.95
C VAL A 321 -7.21 -20.23 1.24
N LYS A 322 -6.61 -20.94 0.30
CA LYS A 322 -5.63 -20.36 -0.62
C LYS A 322 -6.38 -19.60 -1.71
N VAL A 323 -6.00 -18.35 -1.93
CA VAL A 323 -6.56 -17.52 -3.01
C VAL A 323 -5.59 -17.55 -4.19
N ARG A 324 -6.08 -18.07 -5.32
CA ARG A 324 -5.39 -18.01 -6.61
C ARG A 324 -5.92 -16.83 -7.40
N LEU A 325 -5.01 -15.99 -7.90
CA LEU A 325 -5.38 -14.81 -8.68
C LEU A 325 -5.11 -15.07 -10.17
N GLU A 326 -6.15 -14.91 -10.98
CA GLU A 326 -6.07 -14.91 -12.44
C GLU A 326 -6.20 -13.49 -12.96
N TRP A 327 -5.12 -12.98 -13.51
CA TRP A 327 -5.03 -11.62 -14.01
C TRP A 327 -5.42 -11.57 -15.49
N ILE A 328 -6.44 -10.76 -15.81
CA ILE A 328 -6.98 -10.63 -17.16
C ILE A 328 -6.94 -9.16 -17.55
N GLU A 329 -6.26 -8.85 -18.67
CA GLU A 329 -6.31 -7.50 -19.25
C GLU A 329 -7.73 -7.25 -19.76
N SER A 330 -8.38 -6.21 -19.25
CA SER A 330 -9.78 -5.93 -19.58
C SER A 330 -10.04 -5.68 -21.08
N GLU A 331 -9.03 -5.20 -21.84
CA GLU A 331 -9.13 -4.98 -23.28
C GLU A 331 -9.35 -6.28 -24.09
N VAL A 332 -9.04 -7.43 -23.52
CA VAL A 332 -9.30 -8.74 -24.16
C VAL A 332 -10.80 -8.90 -24.42
N PHE A 333 -11.63 -8.52 -23.46
CA PHE A 333 -13.09 -8.65 -23.56
C PHE A 333 -13.74 -7.66 -24.54
N GLU A 334 -13.02 -6.64 -25.00
CA GLU A 334 -13.49 -5.77 -26.07
C GLU A 334 -13.45 -6.47 -27.45
N ARG A 335 -12.77 -7.62 -27.56
CA ARG A 335 -12.54 -8.37 -28.80
C ARG A 335 -13.00 -9.83 -28.71
N GLU A 336 -13.03 -10.39 -27.52
CA GLU A 336 -13.28 -11.80 -27.26
C GLU A 336 -14.41 -11.95 -26.23
N ASP A 337 -15.14 -13.07 -26.31
CA ASP A 337 -16.17 -13.41 -25.33
C ASP A 337 -15.52 -13.62 -23.94
N PRO A 338 -16.04 -12.99 -22.87
CA PRO A 338 -15.56 -13.22 -21.50
C PRO A 338 -15.73 -14.66 -20.99
N ALA A 339 -16.71 -15.43 -21.52
CA ALA A 339 -17.06 -16.74 -20.98
C ALA A 339 -15.87 -17.72 -20.88
N PRO A 340 -15.04 -17.94 -21.90
CA PRO A 340 -13.90 -18.87 -21.79
C PRO A 340 -12.89 -18.52 -20.69
N TYR A 341 -12.84 -17.25 -20.29
CA TYR A 341 -11.92 -16.74 -19.27
C TYR A 341 -12.51 -16.75 -17.86
N LEU A 342 -13.84 -16.66 -17.75
CA LEU A 342 -14.53 -16.40 -16.49
C LEU A 342 -15.43 -17.57 -16.01
N GLU A 343 -15.66 -18.60 -16.82
CA GLU A 343 -16.59 -19.68 -16.46
C GLU A 343 -16.07 -20.60 -15.35
N ASN A 344 -14.74 -20.65 -15.14
CA ASN A 344 -14.11 -21.52 -14.13
C ASN A 344 -13.57 -20.74 -12.91
N VAL A 345 -13.94 -19.46 -12.75
CA VAL A 345 -13.53 -18.68 -11.59
C VAL A 345 -14.64 -18.63 -10.53
N HIS A 346 -14.23 -18.48 -9.28
CA HIS A 346 -15.15 -18.49 -8.15
C HIS A 346 -15.57 -17.08 -7.70
N GLY A 347 -14.91 -16.06 -8.25
CA GLY A 347 -15.24 -14.65 -8.03
C GLY A 347 -14.56 -13.76 -9.07
N ILE A 348 -15.17 -12.63 -9.35
CA ILE A 348 -14.67 -11.63 -10.31
C ILE A 348 -14.50 -10.31 -9.57
N LEU A 349 -13.29 -9.76 -9.60
CA LEU A 349 -12.96 -8.47 -9.04
C LEU A 349 -12.53 -7.51 -10.15
N VAL A 350 -13.18 -6.33 -10.19
CA VAL A 350 -12.80 -5.23 -11.08
C VAL A 350 -12.21 -4.10 -10.23
N PRO A 351 -10.88 -3.89 -10.30
CA PRO A 351 -10.18 -2.92 -9.45
C PRO A 351 -10.37 -1.48 -9.94
N GLY A 352 -9.92 -0.56 -9.10
CA GLY A 352 -9.76 0.85 -9.44
C GLY A 352 -8.94 1.09 -10.70
N GLY A 353 -9.06 2.27 -11.27
CA GLY A 353 -8.36 2.68 -12.49
C GLY A 353 -8.86 4.02 -12.98
N PHE A 354 -8.30 4.47 -14.11
CA PHE A 354 -8.64 5.73 -14.76
C PHE A 354 -8.62 5.57 -16.28
N GLY A 355 -9.39 6.41 -16.97
CA GLY A 355 -9.40 6.55 -18.42
C GLY A 355 -10.19 5.45 -19.16
N GLU A 356 -10.47 5.73 -20.41
CA GLU A 356 -11.36 4.93 -21.28
C GLU A 356 -10.85 3.53 -21.61
N ARG A 357 -9.53 3.36 -21.77
CA ARG A 357 -8.91 2.10 -22.19
C ARG A 357 -9.35 0.92 -21.31
N GLY A 358 -9.91 -0.13 -21.93
CA GLY A 358 -10.38 -1.34 -21.27
C GLY A 358 -11.64 -1.16 -20.41
N SER A 359 -12.36 -0.02 -20.51
CA SER A 359 -13.58 0.22 -19.75
C SER A 359 -14.72 -0.68 -20.18
N GLU A 360 -14.92 -0.86 -21.47
CA GLU A 360 -15.97 -1.75 -21.99
C GLU A 360 -15.74 -3.22 -21.58
N GLY A 361 -14.48 -3.67 -21.57
CA GLY A 361 -14.16 -5.01 -21.07
C GLY A 361 -14.49 -5.21 -19.59
N LYS A 362 -14.33 -4.17 -18.76
CA LYS A 362 -14.74 -4.19 -17.35
C LYS A 362 -16.28 -4.20 -17.19
N ILE A 363 -17.00 -3.48 -18.05
CA ILE A 363 -18.47 -3.49 -18.11
C ILE A 363 -18.95 -4.91 -18.48
N LEU A 364 -18.33 -5.55 -19.47
CA LEU A 364 -18.64 -6.92 -19.87
C LEU A 364 -18.34 -7.94 -18.76
N ALA A 365 -17.28 -7.76 -17.98
CA ALA A 365 -16.99 -8.59 -16.82
C ALA A 365 -18.07 -8.46 -15.72
N ALA A 366 -18.54 -7.25 -15.46
CA ALA A 366 -19.65 -7.01 -14.52
C ALA A 366 -20.95 -7.64 -15.00
N ARG A 367 -21.25 -7.54 -16.30
CA ARG A 367 -22.40 -8.20 -16.94
C ARG A 367 -22.33 -9.71 -16.80
N PHE A 368 -21.18 -10.32 -17.14
CA PHE A 368 -20.99 -11.76 -17.00
C PHE A 368 -21.21 -12.22 -15.58
N ALA A 369 -20.62 -11.54 -14.60
CA ALA A 369 -20.80 -11.84 -13.17
C ALA A 369 -22.28 -11.80 -12.77
N ARG A 370 -23.00 -10.75 -13.15
CA ARG A 370 -24.42 -10.56 -12.86
C ARG A 370 -25.29 -11.65 -13.49
N GLU A 371 -25.09 -11.97 -14.76
CA GLU A 371 -25.91 -12.94 -15.51
C GLU A 371 -25.65 -14.39 -15.09
N ARG A 372 -24.41 -14.70 -14.67
CA ARG A 372 -23.99 -16.06 -14.29
C ARG A 372 -24.06 -16.31 -12.79
N GLY A 373 -24.39 -15.30 -11.98
CA GLY A 373 -24.43 -15.45 -10.53
C GLY A 373 -23.06 -15.63 -9.87
N VAL A 374 -21.96 -15.24 -10.54
CA VAL A 374 -20.59 -15.31 -10.01
C VAL A 374 -20.37 -14.12 -9.07
N PRO A 375 -19.87 -14.32 -7.84
CA PRO A 375 -19.55 -13.22 -6.93
C PRO A 375 -18.75 -12.10 -7.60
N TYR A 376 -19.24 -10.85 -7.47
CA TYR A 376 -18.65 -9.67 -8.11
C TYR A 376 -18.24 -8.61 -7.08
N PHE A 377 -17.00 -8.14 -7.15
CA PHE A 377 -16.53 -7.03 -6.37
C PHE A 377 -15.96 -5.91 -7.26
N GLY A 378 -16.66 -4.78 -7.31
CA GLY A 378 -16.23 -3.57 -8.05
C GLY A 378 -15.65 -2.53 -7.12
N ILE A 379 -14.36 -2.18 -7.28
CA ILE A 379 -13.68 -1.18 -6.45
C ILE A 379 -13.49 0.11 -7.25
N CYS A 380 -13.91 1.26 -6.74
CA CYS A 380 -13.77 2.59 -7.31
C CYS A 380 -14.25 2.62 -8.77
N PHE A 381 -13.37 2.60 -9.75
CA PHE A 381 -13.72 2.50 -11.17
C PHE A 381 -14.54 1.24 -11.47
N GLY A 382 -14.29 0.12 -10.77
CA GLY A 382 -15.06 -1.11 -10.92
C GLY A 382 -16.53 -0.96 -10.52
N MET A 383 -16.84 -0.20 -9.46
CA MET A 383 -18.20 0.17 -9.12
C MET A 383 -18.84 1.02 -10.22
N GLN A 384 -18.12 2.00 -10.75
CA GLN A 384 -18.62 2.88 -11.81
C GLN A 384 -18.96 2.09 -13.08
N MET A 385 -18.12 1.12 -13.45
CA MET A 385 -18.40 0.24 -14.60
C MET A 385 -19.62 -0.65 -14.37
N ALA A 386 -19.81 -1.16 -13.16
CA ALA A 386 -21.02 -1.91 -12.80
C ALA A 386 -22.30 -1.04 -12.84
N VAL A 387 -22.21 0.24 -12.46
CA VAL A 387 -23.33 1.18 -12.58
C VAL A 387 -23.65 1.48 -14.05
N ILE A 388 -22.65 1.64 -14.91
CA ILE A 388 -22.86 1.86 -16.35
C ILE A 388 -23.50 0.61 -16.97
N GLU A 389 -23.04 -0.59 -16.61
CA GLU A 389 -23.65 -1.86 -17.03
C GLU A 389 -25.12 -1.92 -16.64
N ALA A 390 -25.41 -1.73 -15.37
CA ALA A 390 -26.78 -1.76 -14.87
C ALA A 390 -27.69 -0.68 -15.51
N ALA A 391 -27.17 0.49 -15.74
CA ALA A 391 -27.90 1.55 -16.45
C ALA A 391 -28.26 1.13 -17.87
N ARG A 392 -27.33 0.52 -18.60
CA ARG A 392 -27.56 0.07 -19.99
C ARG A 392 -28.49 -1.13 -20.04
N ASP A 393 -28.21 -2.17 -19.29
CA ASP A 393 -28.80 -3.50 -19.47
C ASP A 393 -30.03 -3.74 -18.55
N LEU A 394 -30.07 -3.18 -17.37
CA LEU A 394 -31.21 -3.30 -16.46
C LEU A 394 -32.17 -2.12 -16.55
N ALA A 395 -31.66 -0.89 -16.51
CA ALA A 395 -32.50 0.31 -16.51
C ALA A 395 -32.82 0.84 -17.91
N GLY A 396 -32.29 0.25 -18.98
CA GLY A 396 -32.55 0.61 -20.38
C GLY A 396 -32.13 2.03 -20.74
N VAL A 397 -31.08 2.57 -20.10
CA VAL A 397 -30.50 3.90 -20.38
C VAL A 397 -29.55 3.79 -21.54
N LYS A 398 -30.07 3.92 -22.76
CA LYS A 398 -29.26 3.87 -23.98
C LYS A 398 -28.24 5.00 -24.00
N GLY A 399 -26.97 4.68 -24.23
CA GLY A 399 -25.87 5.66 -24.25
C GLY A 399 -25.36 6.06 -22.85
N ALA A 400 -25.72 5.31 -21.80
CA ALA A 400 -25.11 5.49 -20.47
C ALA A 400 -23.60 5.36 -20.51
N GLY A 401 -22.87 6.31 -19.94
CA GLY A 401 -21.42 6.37 -19.94
C GLY A 401 -20.85 7.25 -18.84
N SER A 402 -19.54 7.47 -18.91
CA SER A 402 -18.81 8.37 -18.03
C SER A 402 -18.28 9.58 -18.81
N THR A 403 -18.36 10.78 -18.22
CA THR A 403 -17.72 11.99 -18.79
C THR A 403 -16.19 11.90 -18.77
N GLU A 404 -15.63 10.93 -18.06
CA GLU A 404 -14.19 10.59 -18.12
C GLU A 404 -13.75 10.14 -19.52
N PHE A 405 -14.67 9.54 -20.30
CA PHE A 405 -14.41 9.02 -21.64
C PHE A 405 -14.76 10.00 -22.76
N GLY A 406 -15.15 11.22 -22.39
CA GLY A 406 -15.62 12.26 -23.31
C GLY A 406 -17.10 12.54 -23.16
N ALA A 407 -17.65 13.27 -24.13
CA ALA A 407 -19.07 13.61 -24.13
C ALA A 407 -19.95 12.36 -24.28
N THR A 408 -20.87 12.19 -23.35
CA THR A 408 -21.86 11.10 -23.40
C THR A 408 -23.28 11.67 -23.27
N PRO A 409 -24.28 11.13 -23.99
CA PRO A 409 -25.65 11.61 -23.91
C PRO A 409 -26.28 11.37 -22.53
N GLU A 410 -25.87 10.30 -21.84
CA GLU A 410 -26.40 9.91 -20.53
C GLU A 410 -25.23 9.72 -19.54
N PRO A 411 -24.77 10.82 -18.89
CA PRO A 411 -23.64 10.78 -17.96
C PRO A 411 -24.03 10.17 -16.61
N VAL A 412 -24.09 8.86 -16.53
CA VAL A 412 -24.37 8.16 -15.26
C VAL A 412 -23.19 8.18 -14.29
N VAL A 413 -21.99 8.49 -14.81
CA VAL A 413 -20.78 8.79 -14.04
C VAL A 413 -20.20 10.11 -14.56
N GLY A 414 -19.78 11.02 -13.68
CA GLY A 414 -19.23 12.30 -14.09
C GLY A 414 -18.41 12.99 -13.01
N LEU A 415 -17.82 14.16 -13.35
CA LEU A 415 -17.05 14.98 -12.40
C LEU A 415 -17.97 15.60 -11.33
N MET A 416 -17.53 15.71 -10.09
CA MET A 416 -18.25 16.39 -9.01
C MET A 416 -18.58 17.86 -9.33
N THR A 417 -17.83 18.50 -10.20
CA THR A 417 -18.03 19.90 -10.62
C THR A 417 -19.22 20.09 -11.57
N GLU A 418 -19.72 19.02 -12.16
CA GLU A 418 -20.87 19.02 -13.09
C GLU A 418 -22.20 18.81 -12.37
N TRP A 419 -22.17 18.65 -11.04
CA TRP A 419 -23.34 18.38 -10.22
C TRP A 419 -23.82 19.65 -9.50
N MET A 420 -25.12 19.84 -9.47
CA MET A 420 -25.72 20.98 -8.79
C MET A 420 -25.78 20.77 -7.26
N ARG A 421 -25.18 21.70 -6.50
CA ARG A 421 -25.61 22.00 -5.14
C ARG A 421 -26.82 22.98 -5.23
N GLY A 422 -28.02 22.44 -5.11
CA GLY A 422 -29.22 23.22 -5.29
C GLY A 422 -29.37 23.78 -6.74
N ASN A 423 -29.88 24.99 -6.92
CA ASN A 423 -30.07 25.64 -8.24
C ASN A 423 -28.82 26.37 -8.76
N GLU A 424 -27.66 26.28 -8.10
CA GLU A 424 -26.45 26.98 -8.53
C GLU A 424 -25.40 26.00 -9.08
N LEU A 425 -25.03 26.20 -10.34
CA LEU A 425 -23.92 25.57 -11.01
C LEU A 425 -22.61 26.11 -10.41
N GLU A 426 -22.00 25.42 -9.44
CA GLU A 426 -20.63 25.72 -9.07
C GLU A 426 -19.69 25.24 -10.18
N LYS A 427 -19.37 26.11 -11.11
CA LYS A 427 -18.29 25.94 -12.08
C LYS A 427 -16.94 26.09 -11.35
N ARG A 428 -16.40 25.02 -10.81
CA ARG A 428 -14.97 24.96 -10.49
C ARG A 428 -14.21 24.83 -11.82
N ALA A 429 -13.37 25.82 -12.09
CA ALA A 429 -12.66 25.96 -13.36
C ALA A 429 -11.88 24.67 -13.72
N ALA A 430 -12.09 24.15 -14.93
CA ALA A 430 -11.38 23.01 -15.52
C ALA A 430 -9.85 23.23 -15.69
N ASN A 431 -9.33 24.39 -15.34
CA ASN A 431 -7.93 24.81 -15.48
C ASN A 431 -7.18 24.89 -14.14
N GLY A 432 -7.71 24.36 -13.06
CA GLY A 432 -7.03 24.26 -11.76
C GLY A 432 -6.18 22.99 -11.66
N ASN A 433 -5.08 23.12 -10.94
CA ASN A 433 -4.16 22.06 -10.52
C ASN A 433 -4.84 20.68 -10.43
N LEU A 434 -4.48 19.72 -11.31
CA LEU A 434 -5.11 18.40 -11.41
C LEU A 434 -5.13 17.61 -10.09
N GLY A 435 -4.26 17.92 -9.12
CA GLY A 435 -4.25 17.34 -7.78
C GLY A 435 -5.31 17.85 -6.80
N GLY A 436 -5.96 19.00 -7.07
CA GLY A 436 -6.87 19.68 -6.11
C GLY A 436 -8.35 19.29 -6.18
N THR A 437 -8.76 18.40 -7.09
CA THR A 437 -10.17 18.03 -7.32
C THR A 437 -10.51 16.60 -6.93
N MET A 438 -9.55 15.80 -6.48
CA MET A 438 -9.78 14.41 -6.03
C MET A 438 -10.33 14.36 -4.61
N ARG A 439 -11.22 13.41 -4.35
CA ARG A 439 -11.46 12.92 -3.00
C ARG A 439 -10.29 12.03 -2.60
N LEU A 440 -9.54 12.48 -1.61
CA LEU A 440 -8.34 11.79 -1.10
C LEU A 440 -8.45 11.60 0.40
N GLY A 441 -8.14 10.40 0.87
CA GLY A 441 -8.13 10.06 2.29
C GLY A 441 -9.45 9.48 2.79
N ALA A 442 -9.63 9.46 4.10
CA ALA A 442 -10.77 8.84 4.75
C ALA A 442 -12.01 9.74 4.71
N TYR A 443 -13.12 9.16 4.26
CA TYR A 443 -14.44 9.80 4.29
C TYR A 443 -15.46 8.85 4.92
N THR A 444 -16.41 9.44 5.63
CA THR A 444 -17.50 8.72 6.27
C THR A 444 -18.58 8.36 5.25
N ALA A 445 -19.12 7.15 5.34
CA ALA A 445 -20.32 6.73 4.62
C ALA A 445 -21.37 6.16 5.60
N ARG A 446 -22.64 6.44 5.33
CA ARG A 446 -23.79 5.87 6.07
C ARG A 446 -24.37 4.71 5.29
N LEU A 447 -24.52 3.58 5.97
CA LEU A 447 -25.03 2.34 5.41
C LEU A 447 -26.54 2.22 5.63
N ALA A 448 -27.25 1.76 4.60
CA ALA A 448 -28.67 1.49 4.69
C ALA A 448 -28.91 0.33 5.67
N LYS A 449 -29.77 0.57 6.66
CA LYS A 449 -30.11 -0.44 7.66
C LYS A 449 -30.76 -1.66 6.97
N GLY A 450 -30.25 -2.85 7.31
CA GLY A 450 -30.72 -4.12 6.74
C GLY A 450 -30.11 -4.46 5.38
N SER A 451 -29.21 -3.65 4.83
CA SER A 451 -28.41 -4.01 3.66
C SER A 451 -27.42 -5.13 3.99
N ARG A 452 -26.99 -5.87 2.96
CA ARG A 452 -25.93 -6.87 3.09
C ARG A 452 -24.65 -6.25 3.60
N VAL A 453 -24.28 -5.08 3.06
CA VAL A 453 -23.08 -4.36 3.44
C VAL A 453 -23.12 -3.94 4.92
N ALA A 454 -24.25 -3.42 5.43
CA ALA A 454 -24.38 -3.10 6.86
C ALA A 454 -24.20 -4.35 7.75
N THR A 455 -24.65 -5.51 7.28
CA THR A 455 -24.45 -6.79 7.98
C THR A 455 -22.98 -7.22 7.94
N ILE A 456 -22.31 -7.08 6.79
CA ILE A 456 -20.88 -7.42 6.62
C ILE A 456 -20.01 -6.56 7.55
N TYR A 457 -20.25 -5.25 7.62
CA TYR A 457 -19.50 -4.36 8.51
C TYR A 457 -19.90 -4.46 9.98
N GLY A 458 -21.11 -4.94 10.27
CA GLY A 458 -21.69 -4.90 11.61
C GLY A 458 -21.92 -3.46 12.12
N ALA A 459 -22.06 -2.49 11.21
CA ALA A 459 -22.16 -1.07 11.52
C ALA A 459 -23.10 -0.36 10.54
N THR A 460 -23.58 0.83 10.92
CA THR A 460 -24.38 1.72 10.05
C THR A 460 -23.62 2.96 9.59
N GLU A 461 -22.42 3.16 10.06
CA GLU A 461 -21.50 4.22 9.64
C GLU A 461 -20.08 3.64 9.56
N ILE A 462 -19.39 3.95 8.47
CA ILE A 462 -18.02 3.48 8.19
C ILE A 462 -17.17 4.65 7.73
N SER A 463 -15.85 4.48 7.79
CA SER A 463 -14.88 5.45 7.27
C SER A 463 -13.89 4.72 6.39
N GLU A 464 -13.83 5.10 5.12
CA GLU A 464 -13.01 4.42 4.11
C GLU A 464 -12.18 5.40 3.29
N ARG A 465 -11.05 4.94 2.72
CA ARG A 465 -10.12 5.77 1.95
C ARG A 465 -10.55 5.88 0.50
N HIS A 466 -10.52 7.10 -0.01
CA HIS A 466 -10.88 7.46 -1.38
C HIS A 466 -9.67 7.96 -2.16
N ARG A 467 -9.70 7.71 -3.48
CA ARG A 467 -8.76 8.25 -4.46
C ARG A 467 -9.44 8.30 -5.84
N HIS A 468 -10.31 9.29 -6.05
CA HIS A 468 -11.03 9.42 -7.32
C HIS A 468 -11.55 10.84 -7.55
N ARG A 469 -11.93 11.13 -8.80
CA ARG A 469 -12.50 12.43 -9.25
C ARG A 469 -13.93 12.28 -9.74
N TYR A 470 -14.26 11.13 -10.32
CA TYR A 470 -15.56 10.87 -10.91
C TYR A 470 -16.46 10.15 -9.90
N GLU A 471 -17.74 10.48 -9.97
CA GLU A 471 -18.77 9.99 -9.05
C GLU A 471 -19.97 9.44 -9.84
N VAL A 472 -20.72 8.55 -9.23
CA VAL A 472 -22.00 8.09 -9.78
C VAL A 472 -23.05 9.20 -9.67
N ASN A 473 -23.80 9.43 -10.75
CA ASN A 473 -24.81 10.46 -10.87
C ASN A 473 -26.11 10.10 -10.16
N THR A 474 -26.42 10.77 -9.07
CA THR A 474 -27.62 10.53 -8.27
C THR A 474 -28.94 10.83 -9.02
N ARG A 475 -28.92 11.55 -10.16
CA ARG A 475 -30.11 11.74 -11.02
C ARG A 475 -30.64 10.42 -11.58
N TYR A 476 -29.79 9.41 -11.73
CA TYR A 476 -30.17 8.10 -12.22
C TYR A 476 -30.53 7.13 -11.09
N ARG A 477 -30.42 7.53 -9.83
CA ARG A 477 -30.57 6.67 -8.66
C ARG A 477 -31.95 5.97 -8.66
N GLU A 478 -33.04 6.71 -8.76
CA GLU A 478 -34.38 6.16 -8.71
C GLU A 478 -34.59 5.09 -9.79
N ARG A 479 -34.19 5.41 -11.03
CA ARG A 479 -34.28 4.50 -12.17
C ARG A 479 -33.44 3.22 -11.99
N LEU A 480 -32.24 3.34 -11.42
CA LEU A 480 -31.37 2.21 -11.10
C LEU A 480 -31.93 1.38 -9.94
N GLU A 481 -32.51 2.02 -8.93
CA GLU A 481 -33.14 1.32 -7.80
C GLU A 481 -34.41 0.55 -8.23
N GLU A 482 -35.21 1.09 -9.14
CA GLU A 482 -36.32 0.40 -9.78
C GLU A 482 -35.85 -0.81 -10.61
N ALA A 483 -34.70 -0.71 -11.24
CA ALA A 483 -34.07 -1.80 -12.00
C ALA A 483 -33.37 -2.86 -11.13
N GLY A 484 -33.35 -2.68 -9.78
CA GLY A 484 -32.86 -3.67 -8.83
C GLY A 484 -31.54 -3.36 -8.14
N ILE A 485 -30.75 -2.41 -8.63
CA ILE A 485 -29.54 -1.93 -7.94
C ILE A 485 -29.95 -1.12 -6.71
N LYS A 486 -29.32 -1.36 -5.56
CA LYS A 486 -29.55 -0.60 -4.34
C LYS A 486 -28.32 0.23 -3.97
N PHE A 487 -28.57 1.51 -3.70
CA PHE A 487 -27.56 2.41 -3.15
C PHE A 487 -27.55 2.26 -1.62
N CYS A 488 -26.78 1.30 -1.15
CA CYS A 488 -26.77 0.90 0.27
C CYS A 488 -25.73 1.65 1.11
N GLY A 489 -24.85 2.44 0.51
CA GLY A 489 -23.93 3.35 1.19
C GLY A 489 -23.96 4.73 0.53
N MET A 490 -24.09 5.79 1.35
CA MET A 490 -24.14 7.17 0.90
C MET A 490 -23.23 8.04 1.77
N SER A 491 -22.70 9.14 1.21
CA SER A 491 -22.07 10.20 2.02
C SER A 491 -23.05 10.73 3.10
N PRO A 492 -22.58 11.31 4.20
CA PRO A 492 -23.43 11.75 5.31
C PRO A 492 -24.52 12.76 4.91
N ASP A 493 -24.26 13.56 3.86
CA ASP A 493 -25.22 14.51 3.27
C ASP A 493 -26.20 13.85 2.28
N GLY A 494 -25.99 12.55 1.95
CA GLY A 494 -26.86 11.80 1.03
C GLY A 494 -26.65 12.11 -0.44
N LEU A 495 -25.62 12.88 -0.80
CA LEU A 495 -25.39 13.35 -2.17
C LEU A 495 -24.53 12.42 -3.02
N LEU A 496 -23.58 11.69 -2.39
CA LEU A 496 -22.60 10.87 -3.09
C LEU A 496 -22.84 9.39 -2.81
N PRO A 497 -23.05 8.57 -3.84
CA PRO A 497 -23.11 7.13 -3.71
C PRO A 497 -21.75 6.54 -3.38
N GLU A 498 -21.67 5.80 -2.29
CA GLU A 498 -20.45 5.16 -1.79
C GLU A 498 -20.44 3.67 -2.05
N ILE A 499 -21.63 3.02 -2.01
CA ILE A 499 -21.77 1.57 -2.16
C ILE A 499 -23.05 1.25 -2.91
N ILE A 500 -22.93 0.32 -3.85
CA ILE A 500 -24.08 -0.32 -4.50
C ILE A 500 -24.09 -1.82 -4.20
N GLU A 501 -25.28 -2.41 -4.16
CA GLU A 501 -25.46 -3.84 -4.14
C GLU A 501 -26.63 -4.27 -5.05
N LEU A 502 -26.55 -5.51 -5.56
CA LEU A 502 -27.66 -6.20 -6.23
C LEU A 502 -28.19 -7.29 -5.28
N PRO A 503 -29.27 -7.04 -4.51
CA PRO A 503 -29.71 -7.95 -3.44
C PRO A 503 -30.13 -9.32 -3.93
N THR A 504 -30.62 -9.43 -5.16
CA THR A 504 -31.06 -10.69 -5.78
C THR A 504 -29.91 -11.58 -6.24
N HIS A 505 -28.69 -11.04 -6.30
CA HIS A 505 -27.48 -11.76 -6.68
C HIS A 505 -26.83 -12.44 -5.46
N PRO A 506 -26.18 -13.60 -5.59
CA PRO A 506 -25.47 -14.25 -4.49
C PRO A 506 -24.51 -13.31 -3.74
N TRP A 507 -23.65 -12.58 -4.46
CA TRP A 507 -22.78 -11.53 -3.91
C TRP A 507 -22.37 -10.56 -5.01
N PHE A 508 -22.96 -9.36 -5.05
CA PHE A 508 -22.62 -8.32 -6.03
C PHE A 508 -22.57 -6.98 -5.31
N ILE A 509 -21.35 -6.48 -5.09
CA ILE A 509 -21.10 -5.25 -4.36
C ILE A 509 -20.11 -4.40 -5.16
N GLY A 510 -20.42 -3.11 -5.30
CA GLY A 510 -19.52 -2.09 -5.80
C GLY A 510 -19.30 -1.02 -4.74
N VAL A 511 -18.05 -0.57 -4.58
CA VAL A 511 -17.68 0.49 -3.62
C VAL A 511 -16.88 1.59 -4.32
N GLN A 512 -17.13 2.86 -3.96
CA GLN A 512 -16.43 4.00 -4.54
C GLN A 512 -15.04 4.21 -3.93
N PHE A 513 -14.86 3.80 -2.70
CA PHE A 513 -13.62 3.86 -1.94
C PHE A 513 -12.70 2.66 -2.24
N HIS A 514 -11.52 2.65 -1.61
CA HIS A 514 -10.47 1.65 -1.73
C HIS A 514 -10.30 0.84 -0.43
N PRO A 515 -11.12 -0.21 -0.20
CA PRO A 515 -11.06 -1.00 1.03
C PRO A 515 -9.76 -1.79 1.18
N GLU A 516 -9.07 -2.06 0.06
CA GLU A 516 -7.77 -2.73 0.06
C GLU A 516 -6.70 -1.97 0.85
N LEU A 517 -6.81 -0.64 0.92
CA LEU A 517 -5.85 0.21 1.65
C LEU A 517 -5.96 0.08 3.17
N LYS A 518 -7.06 -0.48 3.69
CA LYS A 518 -7.27 -0.68 5.13
C LYS A 518 -7.17 -2.12 5.59
N SER A 519 -7.06 -3.07 4.68
CA SER A 519 -6.98 -4.49 5.03
C SER A 519 -5.64 -4.84 5.67
N ARG A 520 -5.69 -5.63 6.75
CA ARG A 520 -4.51 -6.08 7.52
C ARG A 520 -4.59 -7.58 7.80
N PRO A 521 -3.47 -8.28 8.00
CA PRO A 521 -3.49 -9.73 8.19
C PRO A 521 -4.22 -10.15 9.48
N PHE A 522 -4.16 -9.32 10.55
CA PHE A 522 -4.85 -9.57 11.83
C PHE A 522 -6.29 -9.05 11.86
N GLU A 523 -6.63 -8.15 10.96
CA GLU A 523 -7.93 -7.51 10.80
C GLU A 523 -8.26 -7.44 9.30
N PRO A 524 -8.55 -8.61 8.67
CA PRO A 524 -8.96 -8.64 7.27
C PRO A 524 -10.16 -7.74 7.04
N HIS A 525 -10.10 -6.91 6.01
CA HIS A 525 -11.19 -6.01 5.71
C HIS A 525 -12.50 -6.81 5.47
N PRO A 526 -13.63 -6.45 6.09
CA PRO A 526 -14.83 -7.27 6.10
C PRO A 526 -15.39 -7.55 4.70
N LEU A 527 -15.28 -6.62 3.76
CA LEU A 527 -15.71 -6.85 2.37
C LEU A 527 -14.85 -7.91 1.68
N PHE A 528 -13.54 -7.92 1.86
CA PHE A 528 -12.68 -8.96 1.29
C PHE A 528 -12.91 -10.31 1.94
N ALA A 529 -13.07 -10.37 3.26
CA ALA A 529 -13.40 -11.61 3.96
C ALA A 529 -14.73 -12.20 3.46
N SER A 530 -15.77 -11.36 3.32
CA SER A 530 -17.09 -11.77 2.81
C SER A 530 -17.06 -12.14 1.32
N PHE A 531 -16.29 -11.43 0.49
CA PHE A 531 -16.14 -11.77 -0.92
C PHE A 531 -15.48 -13.14 -1.13
N ILE A 532 -14.41 -13.42 -0.39
CA ILE A 532 -13.75 -14.74 -0.44
C ILE A 532 -14.65 -15.82 0.12
N GLN A 533 -15.45 -15.56 1.16
CA GLN A 533 -16.45 -16.50 1.64
C GLN A 533 -17.47 -16.85 0.54
N ALA A 534 -17.98 -15.84 -0.18
CA ALA A 534 -18.90 -16.07 -1.30
C ALA A 534 -18.23 -16.87 -2.44
N ALA A 535 -16.93 -16.62 -2.70
CA ALA A 535 -16.17 -17.42 -3.66
C ALA A 535 -16.00 -18.88 -3.21
N VAL A 536 -15.84 -19.14 -1.90
CA VAL A 536 -15.83 -20.52 -1.35
C VAL A 536 -17.19 -21.19 -1.54
N GLU A 537 -18.29 -20.47 -1.33
CA GLU A 537 -19.63 -21.00 -1.58
C GLU A 537 -19.83 -21.29 -3.07
N GLN A 538 -19.40 -20.41 -3.96
CA GLN A 538 -19.45 -20.61 -5.41
C GLN A 538 -18.63 -21.82 -5.84
N SER A 539 -17.44 -22.05 -5.28
CA SER A 539 -16.57 -23.18 -5.63
C SER A 539 -17.18 -24.56 -5.31
N ARG A 540 -18.23 -24.61 -4.49
CA ARG A 540 -18.98 -25.84 -4.18
C ARG A 540 -20.12 -26.10 -5.15
N LEU A 541 -20.44 -25.14 -6.01
CA LEU A 541 -21.51 -25.23 -7.00
C LEU A 541 -20.96 -25.59 -8.41
N VAL A 542 -19.67 -25.36 -8.61
CA VAL A 542 -18.91 -25.72 -9.82
C VAL A 542 -18.11 -27.00 -9.56
#